data_b6a05dff0c2f7090c82d7fffeb416fed
#
_entry.id   b6a05dff0c2f7090c82d7fffeb416fed
#
_cell.length_a   1.000
_cell.length_b   1.000
_cell.length_c   1.000
_cell.angle_alpha   90.00
_cell.angle_beta   90.00
_cell.angle_gamma   90.00
#
_symmetry.space_group_name_H-M   'P 1'
#
loop_
_entity.id
_entity.type
_entity.pdbx_description
1 polymer ?
#
loop_
_entity_poly.entity_id
_entity_poly.type
_entity_poly.pdbx_seq_one_letter_code
_entity_poly.pdbx_strand_id
1 'polypeptide(L)'
;MQDKLAEWFAEDLGKGDFTTQAVVSNEICEARVTGGPGVISGLKVGLALLERHSIEYNTDYRDGDAIDSPLIISLKGRAYDILATERLLLNLLSHLSGISTHTNEIVRIAKKVNPQVEILATRKTLPGLRDFEKEAVVHGGGKTHRMRLDDAILIKDNHLKLSKSIQNSVDQSRKKYPELMLEVEADNEVQAIEIANYGADRVMLDNFTPQEAVKTIKKLREISDIEIEISGGVTIENVADYAESADFISLGSLTMSSLPVDFSLHVI
;
A
#
# COMPACT_ATOMS: atom_id res chain seq x y z
N MET A 1 -10.86 6.55 -11.83
CA MET A 1 -11.06 5.09 -11.85
C MET A 1 -11.57 4.61 -13.21
N GLN A 2 -12.71 5.07 -13.69
CA GLN A 2 -13.33 4.57 -14.95
C GLN A 2 -12.42 4.69 -16.18
N ASP A 3 -11.66 5.77 -16.34
CA ASP A 3 -10.74 5.95 -17.47
C ASP A 3 -9.60 4.93 -17.43
N LYS A 4 -9.02 4.67 -16.25
CA LYS A 4 -7.96 3.65 -16.09
C LYS A 4 -8.46 2.24 -16.41
N LEU A 5 -9.68 1.89 -15.98
CA LEU A 5 -10.27 0.58 -16.31
C LEU A 5 -10.43 0.40 -17.82
N ALA A 6 -10.82 1.46 -18.53
CA ALA A 6 -10.92 1.42 -19.98
C ALA A 6 -9.56 1.21 -20.66
N GLU A 7 -8.52 1.91 -20.17
CA GLU A 7 -7.15 1.78 -20.67
C GLU A 7 -6.60 0.38 -20.44
N TRP A 8 -6.72 -0.16 -19.20
CA TRP A 8 -6.24 -1.50 -18.86
C TRP A 8 -6.97 -2.61 -19.62
N PHE A 9 -8.29 -2.47 -19.78
CA PHE A 9 -9.07 -3.41 -20.58
C PHE A 9 -8.67 -3.38 -22.06
N ALA A 10 -8.45 -2.18 -22.62
CA ALA A 10 -8.01 -2.03 -23.99
C ALA A 10 -6.57 -2.56 -24.22
N GLU A 11 -5.69 -2.45 -23.23
CA GLU A 11 -4.34 -3.02 -23.25
C GLU A 11 -4.37 -4.55 -23.40
N ASP A 12 -5.24 -5.22 -22.62
CA ASP A 12 -5.35 -6.69 -22.63
C ASP A 12 -6.14 -7.20 -23.83
N LEU A 13 -7.25 -6.56 -24.19
CA LEU A 13 -8.12 -6.98 -25.29
C LEU A 13 -7.50 -6.76 -26.68
N GLY A 14 -6.74 -5.66 -26.87
CA GLY A 14 -6.18 -5.28 -28.16
C GLY A 14 -7.24 -5.16 -29.25
N LYS A 15 -7.15 -5.98 -30.30
CA LYS A 15 -8.11 -6.02 -31.43
C LYS A 15 -9.31 -6.94 -31.17
N GLY A 16 -9.33 -7.67 -30.07
CA GLY A 16 -10.40 -8.56 -29.68
C GLY A 16 -9.92 -9.93 -29.19
N ASP A 17 -10.78 -10.63 -28.43
CA ASP A 17 -10.52 -12.01 -28.00
C ASP A 17 -10.86 -12.99 -29.14
N PHE A 18 -9.85 -13.25 -29.98
CA PHE A 18 -10.02 -14.14 -31.12
C PHE A 18 -10.28 -15.60 -30.75
N THR A 19 -9.78 -16.03 -29.57
CA THR A 19 -10.02 -17.39 -29.10
C THR A 19 -11.51 -17.57 -28.77
N THR A 20 -12.05 -16.70 -27.92
CA THR A 20 -13.47 -16.78 -27.56
C THR A 20 -14.38 -16.60 -28.79
N GLN A 21 -14.05 -15.66 -29.68
CA GLN A 21 -14.80 -15.46 -30.92
C GLN A 21 -14.82 -16.69 -31.82
N ALA A 22 -13.75 -17.48 -31.82
CA ALA A 22 -13.63 -18.63 -32.70
C ALA A 22 -14.32 -19.90 -32.15
N VAL A 23 -14.35 -20.08 -30.82
CA VAL A 23 -14.71 -21.36 -30.22
C VAL A 23 -15.91 -21.33 -29.26
N VAL A 24 -16.38 -20.13 -28.87
CA VAL A 24 -17.44 -19.94 -27.87
C VAL A 24 -18.63 -19.27 -28.53
N SER A 25 -19.86 -19.86 -28.38
CA SER A 25 -21.09 -19.17 -28.70
C SER A 25 -21.35 -18.04 -27.69
N ASN A 26 -21.91 -16.91 -28.16
CA ASN A 26 -22.16 -15.74 -27.30
C ASN A 26 -23.44 -15.94 -26.45
N GLU A 27 -23.45 -17.01 -25.69
CA GLU A 27 -24.53 -17.39 -24.77
C GLU A 27 -24.32 -16.77 -23.38
N ILE A 28 -25.38 -16.75 -22.60
CA ILE A 28 -25.29 -16.40 -21.17
C ILE A 28 -24.75 -17.61 -20.42
N CYS A 29 -23.73 -17.40 -19.62
CA CYS A 29 -23.17 -18.41 -18.71
C CYS A 29 -23.06 -17.92 -17.29
N GLU A 30 -22.83 -18.84 -16.39
CA GLU A 30 -22.45 -18.56 -14.99
C GLU A 30 -21.00 -18.92 -14.78
N ALA A 31 -20.32 -18.15 -13.92
CA ALA A 31 -18.94 -18.42 -13.55
C ALA A 31 -18.72 -18.11 -12.06
N ARG A 32 -17.61 -18.61 -11.52
CA ARG A 32 -17.20 -18.38 -10.14
C ARG A 32 -15.74 -17.91 -10.10
N VAL A 33 -15.48 -16.85 -9.35
CA VAL A 33 -14.13 -16.47 -8.94
C VAL A 33 -13.87 -17.09 -7.58
N THR A 34 -12.80 -17.86 -7.50
CA THR A 34 -12.32 -18.49 -6.27
C THR A 34 -10.93 -17.99 -5.92
N GLY A 35 -10.55 -17.98 -4.64
CA GLY A 35 -9.22 -17.53 -4.21
C GLY A 35 -8.98 -17.69 -2.72
N GLY A 36 -7.83 -17.24 -2.28
CA GLY A 36 -7.41 -17.21 -0.88
C GLY A 36 -6.38 -18.28 -0.52
N PRO A 37 -5.94 -18.34 0.77
CA PRO A 37 -6.30 -17.45 1.89
C PRO A 37 -5.61 -16.08 1.81
N GLY A 38 -6.13 -15.12 2.57
CA GLY A 38 -5.53 -13.79 2.68
C GLY A 38 -6.52 -12.72 3.15
N VAL A 39 -6.19 -11.46 2.87
CA VAL A 39 -7.09 -10.31 3.05
C VAL A 39 -7.43 -9.78 1.66
N ILE A 40 -8.72 -9.74 1.34
CA ILE A 40 -9.15 -9.32 0.02
C ILE A 40 -8.94 -7.81 -0.21
N SER A 41 -8.46 -7.45 -1.39
CA SER A 41 -8.37 -6.06 -1.87
C SER A 41 -8.47 -6.01 -3.38
N GLY A 42 -8.94 -4.86 -3.89
CA GLY A 42 -9.21 -4.71 -5.33
C GLY A 42 -10.61 -5.17 -5.74
N LEU A 43 -11.45 -5.59 -4.79
CA LEU A 43 -12.81 -6.01 -5.08
C LEU A 43 -13.64 -4.86 -5.66
N LYS A 44 -13.60 -3.69 -5.04
CA LYS A 44 -14.31 -2.48 -5.52
C LYS A 44 -13.96 -2.13 -6.97
N VAL A 45 -12.69 -2.18 -7.34
CA VAL A 45 -12.26 -1.89 -8.72
C VAL A 45 -12.60 -3.04 -9.66
N GLY A 46 -12.52 -4.27 -9.20
CA GLY A 46 -12.95 -5.46 -9.95
C GLY A 46 -14.45 -5.45 -10.25
N LEU A 47 -15.29 -5.14 -9.26
CA LEU A 47 -16.75 -5.02 -9.45
C LEU A 47 -17.10 -3.89 -10.43
N ALA A 48 -16.42 -2.75 -10.36
CA ALA A 48 -16.59 -1.66 -11.33
C ALA A 48 -16.21 -2.08 -12.77
N LEU A 49 -15.26 -3.00 -12.95
CA LEU A 49 -14.95 -3.61 -14.25
C LEU A 49 -16.13 -4.48 -14.74
N LEU A 50 -16.69 -5.33 -13.86
CA LEU A 50 -17.83 -6.19 -14.20
C LEU A 50 -19.06 -5.37 -14.58
N GLU A 51 -19.39 -4.32 -13.82
CA GLU A 51 -20.49 -3.39 -14.11
C GLU A 51 -20.33 -2.73 -15.49
N ARG A 52 -19.12 -2.30 -15.82
CA ARG A 52 -18.81 -1.69 -17.12
C ARG A 52 -19.12 -2.62 -18.30
N HIS A 53 -18.97 -3.93 -18.10
CA HIS A 53 -19.22 -4.97 -19.12
C HIS A 53 -20.59 -5.65 -18.97
N SER A 54 -21.50 -5.09 -18.16
CA SER A 54 -22.85 -5.60 -17.92
C SER A 54 -22.86 -7.05 -17.44
N ILE A 55 -21.87 -7.44 -16.61
CA ILE A 55 -21.79 -8.74 -15.96
C ILE A 55 -22.45 -8.61 -14.58
N GLU A 56 -23.49 -9.39 -14.35
CA GLU A 56 -24.12 -9.53 -13.04
C GLU A 56 -23.20 -10.27 -12.08
N TYR A 57 -23.15 -9.83 -10.83
CA TYR A 57 -22.31 -10.44 -9.81
C TYR A 57 -23.00 -10.52 -8.45
N ASN A 58 -22.56 -11.47 -7.65
CA ASN A 58 -22.88 -11.54 -6.22
C ASN A 58 -21.63 -11.89 -5.42
N THR A 59 -21.41 -11.21 -4.31
CA THR A 59 -20.30 -11.45 -3.36
C THR A 59 -20.73 -11.05 -1.97
N ASP A 60 -20.30 -11.81 -0.97
CA ASP A 60 -20.47 -11.51 0.45
C ASP A 60 -19.25 -10.75 1.04
N TYR A 61 -18.18 -10.61 0.27
CA TYR A 61 -16.93 -9.97 0.69
C TYR A 61 -16.92 -8.47 0.42
N ARG A 62 -16.11 -7.77 1.23
CA ARG A 62 -15.71 -6.38 1.03
C ARG A 62 -14.18 -6.28 1.09
N ASP A 63 -13.64 -5.23 0.48
CA ASP A 63 -12.21 -4.94 0.62
C ASP A 63 -11.84 -4.80 2.10
N GLY A 64 -10.79 -5.50 2.54
CA GLY A 64 -10.33 -5.60 3.92
C GLY A 64 -10.82 -6.84 4.69
N ASP A 65 -11.75 -7.61 4.14
CA ASP A 65 -12.20 -8.86 4.78
C ASP A 65 -11.13 -9.95 4.66
N ALA A 66 -11.03 -10.79 5.71
CA ALA A 66 -10.27 -12.02 5.63
C ALA A 66 -11.00 -13.04 4.76
N ILE A 67 -10.27 -13.71 3.87
CA ILE A 67 -10.83 -14.74 2.99
C ILE A 67 -10.98 -16.04 3.81
N ASP A 68 -12.20 -16.37 4.20
CA ASP A 68 -12.56 -17.53 5.00
C ASP A 68 -13.27 -18.65 4.18
N SER A 69 -13.69 -18.33 2.95
CA SER A 69 -14.27 -19.26 1.99
C SER A 69 -13.63 -19.06 0.60
N PRO A 70 -13.40 -20.14 -0.16
CA PRO A 70 -12.78 -20.01 -1.47
C PRO A 70 -13.67 -19.30 -2.51
N LEU A 71 -14.98 -19.28 -2.37
CA LEU A 71 -15.88 -18.58 -3.30
C LEU A 71 -15.88 -17.08 -2.99
N ILE A 72 -15.37 -16.28 -3.92
CA ILE A 72 -15.24 -14.83 -3.78
C ILE A 72 -16.38 -14.10 -4.51
N ILE A 73 -16.61 -14.42 -5.79
CA ILE A 73 -17.65 -13.76 -6.61
C ILE A 73 -18.36 -14.82 -7.45
N SER A 74 -19.68 -14.79 -7.47
CA SER A 74 -20.49 -15.48 -8.47
C SER A 74 -20.81 -14.51 -9.59
N LEU A 75 -20.69 -14.93 -10.84
CA LEU A 75 -20.86 -14.13 -12.06
C LEU A 75 -21.94 -14.70 -12.94
N LYS A 76 -22.67 -13.82 -13.65
CA LYS A 76 -23.61 -14.19 -14.71
C LYS A 76 -23.57 -13.15 -15.81
N GLY A 77 -23.35 -13.57 -17.05
CA GLY A 77 -23.26 -12.67 -18.18
C GLY A 77 -22.99 -13.39 -19.48
N ARG A 78 -22.76 -12.62 -20.56
CA ARG A 78 -22.34 -13.22 -21.83
C ARG A 78 -20.94 -13.83 -21.67
N ALA A 79 -20.79 -15.04 -22.22
CA ALA A 79 -19.52 -15.78 -22.14
C ALA A 79 -18.34 -14.96 -22.66
N TYR A 80 -18.52 -14.22 -23.76
CA TYR A 80 -17.49 -13.34 -24.29
C TYR A 80 -17.05 -12.27 -23.29
N ASP A 81 -17.99 -11.59 -22.63
CA ASP A 81 -17.68 -10.49 -21.71
C ASP A 81 -16.98 -11.00 -20.45
N ILE A 82 -17.42 -12.16 -19.91
CA ILE A 82 -16.80 -12.81 -18.75
C ILE A 82 -15.36 -13.20 -19.07
N LEU A 83 -15.11 -13.87 -20.18
CA LEU A 83 -13.77 -14.35 -20.56
C LEU A 83 -12.84 -13.19 -20.94
N ALA A 84 -13.35 -12.17 -21.62
CA ALA A 84 -12.56 -10.99 -21.98
C ALA A 84 -12.14 -10.14 -20.75
N THR A 85 -12.92 -10.17 -19.64
CA THR A 85 -12.60 -9.42 -18.42
C THR A 85 -11.80 -10.24 -17.40
N GLU A 86 -11.78 -11.57 -17.54
CA GLU A 86 -11.18 -12.49 -16.58
C GLU A 86 -9.77 -12.10 -16.15
N ARG A 87 -8.86 -11.92 -17.10
CA ARG A 87 -7.44 -11.72 -16.77
C ARG A 87 -7.22 -10.43 -16.01
N LEU A 88 -7.84 -9.33 -16.44
CA LEU A 88 -7.74 -8.04 -15.76
C LEU A 88 -8.34 -8.12 -14.35
N LEU A 89 -9.51 -8.73 -14.18
CA LEU A 89 -10.15 -8.94 -12.88
C LEU A 89 -9.22 -9.71 -11.92
N LEU A 90 -8.73 -10.87 -12.38
CA LEU A 90 -7.87 -11.73 -11.55
C LEU A 90 -6.53 -11.05 -11.21
N ASN A 91 -5.92 -10.33 -12.14
CA ASN A 91 -4.68 -9.60 -11.89
C ASN A 91 -4.87 -8.51 -10.82
N LEU A 92 -5.96 -7.74 -10.89
CA LEU A 92 -6.27 -6.72 -9.87
C LEU A 92 -6.49 -7.34 -8.49
N LEU A 93 -7.31 -8.39 -8.41
CA LEU A 93 -7.56 -9.10 -7.15
C LEU A 93 -6.28 -9.71 -6.58
N SER A 94 -5.50 -10.40 -7.41
CA SER A 94 -4.28 -11.10 -6.97
C SER A 94 -3.23 -10.12 -6.43
N HIS A 95 -2.92 -9.07 -7.17
CA HIS A 95 -1.91 -8.09 -6.80
C HIS A 95 -2.30 -7.32 -5.54
N LEU A 96 -3.51 -6.76 -5.52
CA LEU A 96 -3.96 -5.92 -4.42
C LEU A 96 -4.23 -6.73 -3.14
N SER A 97 -4.76 -7.94 -3.25
CA SER A 97 -4.91 -8.84 -2.10
C SER A 97 -3.57 -9.34 -1.58
N GLY A 98 -2.55 -9.48 -2.44
CA GLY A 98 -1.18 -9.75 -2.02
C GLY A 98 -0.64 -8.65 -1.11
N ILE A 99 -0.83 -7.39 -1.50
CA ILE A 99 -0.42 -6.21 -0.70
C ILE A 99 -1.15 -6.15 0.64
N SER A 100 -2.48 -6.30 0.64
CA SER A 100 -3.26 -6.25 1.88
C SER A 100 -2.94 -7.41 2.82
N THR A 101 -2.72 -8.61 2.29
CA THR A 101 -2.34 -9.80 3.07
C THR A 101 -0.98 -9.61 3.73
N HIS A 102 0.03 -9.20 2.95
CA HIS A 102 1.38 -8.94 3.48
C HIS A 102 1.37 -7.82 4.52
N THR A 103 0.61 -6.74 4.27
CA THR A 103 0.44 -5.65 5.23
C THR A 103 -0.20 -6.13 6.52
N ASN A 104 -1.27 -6.93 6.43
CA ASN A 104 -1.96 -7.45 7.60
C ASN A 104 -1.05 -8.30 8.48
N GLU A 105 -0.19 -9.10 7.88
CA GLU A 105 0.77 -9.92 8.59
C GLU A 105 1.77 -9.07 9.38
N ILE A 106 2.34 -8.03 8.75
CA ILE A 106 3.27 -7.08 9.39
C ILE A 106 2.56 -6.31 10.52
N VAL A 107 1.36 -5.78 10.26
CA VAL A 107 0.57 -5.05 11.26
C VAL A 107 0.29 -5.93 12.48
N ARG A 108 -0.09 -7.19 12.28
CA ARG A 108 -0.34 -8.13 13.39
C ARG A 108 0.90 -8.40 14.23
N ILE A 109 2.07 -8.52 13.60
CA ILE A 109 3.33 -8.70 14.31
C ILE A 109 3.69 -7.45 15.11
N ALA A 110 3.68 -6.28 14.48
CA ALA A 110 4.02 -5.03 15.12
C ALA A 110 3.08 -4.68 16.29
N LYS A 111 1.77 -4.80 16.08
CA LYS A 111 0.76 -4.46 17.11
C LYS A 111 0.70 -5.45 18.28
N LYS A 112 1.26 -6.65 18.18
CA LYS A 112 1.47 -7.53 19.32
C LYS A 112 2.50 -6.98 20.31
N VAL A 113 3.48 -6.23 19.82
CA VAL A 113 4.53 -5.60 20.63
C VAL A 113 4.08 -4.23 21.12
N ASN A 114 3.58 -3.39 20.21
CA ASN A 114 3.09 -2.05 20.50
C ASN A 114 1.73 -1.83 19.78
N PRO A 115 0.61 -1.86 20.52
CA PRO A 115 -0.72 -1.65 19.93
C PRO A 115 -0.91 -0.28 19.26
N GLN A 116 -0.06 0.70 19.58
CA GLN A 116 -0.16 2.08 19.07
C GLN A 116 0.67 2.32 17.81
N VAL A 117 1.65 1.43 17.51
CA VAL A 117 2.49 1.61 16.32
C VAL A 117 1.66 1.51 15.04
N GLU A 118 1.95 2.40 14.08
CA GLU A 118 1.27 2.41 12.79
C GLU A 118 2.25 2.05 11.65
N ILE A 119 1.80 1.16 10.78
CA ILE A 119 2.57 0.70 9.60
C ILE A 119 2.20 1.57 8.40
N LEU A 120 3.19 2.18 7.74
CA LEU A 120 2.99 3.17 6.69
C LEU A 120 3.43 2.68 5.30
N ALA A 121 2.56 2.94 4.30
CA ALA A 121 2.89 2.75 2.89
C ALA A 121 3.73 3.90 2.34
N THR A 122 4.95 3.64 1.89
CA THR A 122 5.81 4.63 1.23
C THR A 122 5.29 5.05 -0.16
N ARG A 123 6.06 5.91 -0.88
CA ARG A 123 5.82 6.22 -2.30
C ARG A 123 6.49 5.23 -3.27
N LYS A 124 7.07 4.14 -2.77
CA LYS A 124 7.58 3.04 -3.60
C LYS A 124 6.39 2.21 -4.07
N THR A 125 5.83 2.58 -5.22
CA THR A 125 4.63 1.99 -5.82
C THR A 125 4.83 1.82 -7.31
N LEU A 126 4.13 0.89 -7.93
CA LEU A 126 4.12 0.76 -9.38
C LEU A 126 3.53 2.04 -10.02
N PRO A 127 4.15 2.55 -11.11
CA PRO A 127 3.60 3.70 -11.82
C PRO A 127 2.16 3.42 -12.27
N GLY A 128 1.27 4.39 -11.99
CA GLY A 128 -0.17 4.27 -12.31
C GLY A 128 -1.02 3.51 -11.28
N LEU A 129 -0.43 2.69 -10.38
CA LEU A 129 -1.17 1.89 -9.41
C LEU A 129 -1.18 2.45 -7.98
N ARG A 130 -0.46 3.53 -7.70
CA ARG A 130 -0.28 4.07 -6.33
C ARG A 130 -1.56 4.16 -5.50
N ASP A 131 -2.64 4.69 -6.07
CA ASP A 131 -3.88 4.90 -5.34
C ASP A 131 -4.46 3.56 -4.88
N PHE A 132 -4.45 2.55 -5.75
CA PHE A 132 -4.93 1.20 -5.46
C PHE A 132 -4.02 0.44 -4.50
N GLU A 133 -2.70 0.52 -4.69
CA GLU A 133 -1.74 -0.15 -3.82
C GLU A 133 -1.76 0.41 -2.39
N LYS A 134 -1.87 1.75 -2.24
CA LYS A 134 -2.00 2.36 -0.92
C LYS A 134 -3.36 2.10 -0.27
N GLU A 135 -4.45 2.01 -1.07
CA GLU A 135 -5.76 1.55 -0.58
C GLU A 135 -5.65 0.09 -0.09
N ALA A 136 -4.94 -0.78 -0.80
CA ALA A 136 -4.70 -2.15 -0.37
C ALA A 136 -3.90 -2.26 0.93
N VAL A 137 -2.92 -1.37 1.16
CA VAL A 137 -2.24 -1.28 2.48
C VAL A 137 -3.22 -0.92 3.58
N VAL A 138 -4.15 0.02 3.33
CA VAL A 138 -5.20 0.37 4.31
C VAL A 138 -6.12 -0.82 4.59
N HIS A 139 -6.52 -1.58 3.56
CA HIS A 139 -7.30 -2.81 3.72
C HIS A 139 -6.57 -3.86 4.57
N GLY A 140 -5.24 -3.92 4.51
CA GLY A 140 -4.41 -4.76 5.38
C GLY A 140 -4.25 -4.25 6.82
N GLY A 141 -4.82 -3.09 7.16
CA GLY A 141 -4.74 -2.47 8.49
C GLY A 141 -3.57 -1.51 8.68
N GLY A 142 -2.82 -1.20 7.62
CA GLY A 142 -1.81 -0.14 7.60
C GLY A 142 -2.41 1.24 7.35
N LYS A 143 -1.53 2.24 7.22
CA LYS A 143 -1.89 3.62 6.86
C LYS A 143 -1.08 4.11 5.66
N THR A 144 -1.52 5.19 5.06
CA THR A 144 -0.75 5.86 4.01
C THR A 144 0.23 6.85 4.62
N HIS A 145 1.49 6.84 4.15
CA HIS A 145 2.33 8.02 4.17
C HIS A 145 1.88 8.98 3.06
N ARG A 146 2.48 10.18 2.89
CA ARG A 146 2.13 11.13 1.83
C ARG A 146 1.89 10.43 0.49
N MET A 147 0.81 10.82 -0.20
CA MET A 147 0.46 10.25 -1.50
C MET A 147 1.35 10.80 -2.60
N ARG A 148 1.65 12.12 -2.53
CA ARG A 148 2.36 12.89 -3.54
C ARG A 148 3.40 13.79 -2.88
N LEU A 149 4.13 14.54 -3.70
CA LEU A 149 5.16 15.48 -3.23
C LEU A 149 4.57 16.76 -2.61
N ASP A 150 3.32 17.04 -2.89
CA ASP A 150 2.58 18.21 -2.44
C ASP A 150 1.73 17.98 -1.17
N ASP A 151 1.64 16.74 -0.67
CA ASP A 151 0.85 16.41 0.53
C ASP A 151 1.57 16.79 1.83
N ALA A 152 2.87 16.61 1.89
CA ALA A 152 3.70 16.89 3.06
C ALA A 152 5.15 17.11 2.65
N ILE A 153 5.90 17.85 3.45
CA ILE A 153 7.32 18.05 3.26
C ILE A 153 8.06 16.87 3.91
N LEU A 154 8.93 16.24 3.14
CA LEU A 154 9.87 15.23 3.64
C LEU A 154 11.27 15.61 3.14
N ILE A 155 12.09 16.13 4.04
CA ILE A 155 13.49 16.49 3.78
C ILE A 155 14.32 15.21 3.92
N LYS A 156 14.99 14.82 2.84
CA LYS A 156 15.81 13.62 2.75
C LYS A 156 17.30 13.95 2.67
N ASP A 157 18.14 12.94 2.82
CA ASP A 157 19.61 13.00 2.72
C ASP A 157 20.09 13.84 1.52
N ASN A 158 19.49 13.64 0.34
CA ASN A 158 19.84 14.39 -0.88
C ASN A 158 19.42 15.87 -0.81
N HIS A 159 18.35 16.21 -0.10
CA HIS A 159 18.00 17.62 0.14
C HIS A 159 19.01 18.25 1.10
N LEU A 160 19.41 17.53 2.15
CA LEU A 160 20.39 18.01 3.13
C LEU A 160 21.77 18.22 2.51
N LYS A 161 22.21 17.36 1.56
CA LYS A 161 23.45 17.56 0.81
C LYS A 161 23.45 18.84 -0.06
N LEU A 162 22.28 19.28 -0.53
CA LEU A 162 22.12 20.49 -1.35
C LEU A 162 21.80 21.73 -0.52
N SER A 163 21.35 21.58 0.72
CA SER A 163 21.06 22.67 1.63
C SER A 163 22.28 23.04 2.48
N LYS A 164 22.20 24.19 3.18
CA LYS A 164 23.30 24.66 4.03
C LYS A 164 23.37 23.90 5.36
N SER A 165 22.22 23.52 5.91
CA SER A 165 22.09 22.81 7.19
C SER A 165 20.66 22.32 7.41
N ILE A 166 20.47 21.41 8.39
CA ILE A 166 19.15 20.93 8.82
C ILE A 166 18.29 22.13 9.25
N GLN A 167 18.82 23.00 10.12
CA GLN A 167 18.12 24.19 10.60
C GLN A 167 17.62 25.07 9.44
N ASN A 168 18.50 25.41 8.50
CA ASN A 168 18.08 26.21 7.35
C ASN A 168 16.99 25.55 6.52
N SER A 169 17.02 24.23 6.37
CA SER A 169 16.01 23.46 5.61
C SER A 169 14.66 23.50 6.32
N VAL A 170 14.64 23.34 7.64
CA VAL A 170 13.42 23.44 8.48
C VAL A 170 12.85 24.85 8.41
N ASP A 171 13.69 25.89 8.65
CA ASP A 171 13.26 27.30 8.65
C ASP A 171 12.66 27.72 7.29
N GLN A 172 13.30 27.34 6.18
CA GLN A 172 12.80 27.63 4.84
C GLN A 172 11.49 26.90 4.54
N SER A 173 11.34 25.67 4.98
CA SER A 173 10.13 24.88 4.82
C SER A 173 8.96 25.50 5.58
N ARG A 174 9.15 25.83 6.85
CA ARG A 174 8.15 26.49 7.69
C ARG A 174 7.75 27.86 7.16
N LYS A 175 8.72 28.64 6.69
CA LYS A 175 8.45 29.97 6.10
C LYS A 175 7.61 29.88 4.82
N LYS A 176 7.86 28.86 3.99
CA LYS A 176 7.23 28.74 2.68
C LYS A 176 5.90 27.99 2.72
N TYR A 177 5.77 27.00 3.58
CA TYR A 177 4.63 26.11 3.70
C TYR A 177 4.33 25.83 5.19
N PRO A 178 3.86 26.84 5.94
CA PRO A 178 3.71 26.75 7.40
C PRO A 178 2.67 25.71 7.86
N GLU A 179 1.69 25.39 7.01
CA GLU A 179 0.58 24.48 7.31
C GLU A 179 0.87 23.01 6.95
N LEU A 180 1.97 22.76 6.17
CA LEU A 180 2.28 21.40 5.78
C LEU A 180 3.04 20.68 6.90
N MET A 181 2.70 19.41 7.11
CA MET A 181 3.47 18.50 7.94
C MET A 181 4.90 18.44 7.44
N LEU A 182 5.86 18.63 8.34
CA LEU A 182 7.29 18.64 8.06
C LEU A 182 7.98 17.45 8.72
N GLU A 183 8.47 16.55 7.90
CA GLU A 183 9.27 15.41 8.29
C GLU A 183 10.70 15.56 7.78
N VAL A 184 11.68 15.13 8.58
CA VAL A 184 13.11 15.18 8.23
C VAL A 184 13.74 13.82 8.52
N GLU A 185 14.50 13.31 7.54
CA GLU A 185 15.27 12.07 7.61
C GLU A 185 16.59 12.29 8.35
N ALA A 186 16.90 11.41 9.29
CA ALA A 186 18.15 11.39 10.06
C ALA A 186 18.92 10.09 9.81
N ASP A 187 20.20 10.22 9.46
CA ASP A 187 21.12 9.10 9.27
C ASP A 187 21.81 8.65 10.57
N ASN A 188 21.71 9.43 11.65
CA ASN A 188 22.35 9.16 12.95
C ASN A 188 21.67 9.91 14.10
N GLU A 189 22.02 9.52 15.34
CA GLU A 189 21.49 10.07 16.58
C GLU A 189 21.67 11.60 16.68
N VAL A 190 22.82 12.15 16.25
CA VAL A 190 23.10 13.59 16.34
C VAL A 190 22.13 14.38 15.46
N GLN A 191 21.96 13.97 14.21
CA GLN A 191 20.99 14.59 13.30
C GLN A 191 19.56 14.47 13.83
N ALA A 192 19.16 13.32 14.40
CA ALA A 192 17.84 13.14 14.97
C ALA A 192 17.54 14.13 16.10
N ILE A 193 18.52 14.35 16.99
CA ILE A 193 18.42 15.34 18.07
C ILE A 193 18.36 16.78 17.53
N GLU A 194 19.15 17.11 16.51
CA GLU A 194 19.11 18.43 15.85
C GLU A 194 17.74 18.69 15.23
N ILE A 195 17.16 17.69 14.50
CA ILE A 195 15.84 17.78 13.87
C ILE A 195 14.76 18.08 14.92
N ALA A 196 14.77 17.35 16.03
CA ALA A 196 13.82 17.56 17.12
C ALA A 196 13.92 18.97 17.71
N ASN A 197 15.13 19.52 17.87
CA ASN A 197 15.36 20.86 18.40
C ASN A 197 14.96 21.99 17.43
N TYR A 198 14.94 21.73 16.11
CA TYR A 198 14.58 22.74 15.11
C TYR A 198 13.09 22.77 14.77
N GLY A 199 12.25 21.92 15.39
CA GLY A 199 10.78 22.00 15.29
C GLY A 199 10.20 21.35 14.02
N ALA A 200 10.76 20.25 13.56
CA ALA A 200 10.08 19.34 12.67
C ALA A 200 8.90 18.68 13.40
N ASP A 201 7.86 18.26 12.66
CA ASP A 201 6.72 17.52 13.24
C ASP A 201 7.07 16.06 13.46
N ARG A 202 7.90 15.49 12.54
CA ARG A 202 8.34 14.10 12.59
C ARG A 202 9.82 13.98 12.23
N VAL A 203 10.51 13.10 12.94
CA VAL A 203 11.85 12.64 12.56
C VAL A 203 11.77 11.20 12.05
N MET A 204 12.37 10.96 10.88
CA MET A 204 12.51 9.61 10.33
C MET A 204 13.92 9.11 10.63
N LEU A 205 14.04 8.02 11.39
CA LEU A 205 15.29 7.30 11.61
C LEU A 205 15.50 6.36 10.43
N ASP A 206 16.38 6.72 9.48
CA ASP A 206 16.60 5.95 8.27
C ASP A 206 17.77 4.98 8.41
N ASN A 207 17.53 3.70 8.16
CA ASN A 207 18.52 2.62 8.23
C ASN A 207 19.21 2.43 9.59
N PHE A 208 18.57 2.83 10.69
CA PHE A 208 19.07 2.52 12.04
C PHE A 208 18.92 1.04 12.34
N THR A 209 19.86 0.46 13.07
CA THR A 209 19.65 -0.86 13.70
C THR A 209 18.61 -0.75 14.83
N PRO A 210 17.94 -1.85 15.23
CA PRO A 210 16.99 -1.80 16.34
C PRO A 210 17.58 -1.21 17.63
N GLN A 211 18.82 -1.56 17.97
CA GLN A 211 19.50 -1.06 19.17
C GLN A 211 19.78 0.44 19.10
N GLU A 212 20.23 0.94 17.94
CA GLU A 212 20.42 2.37 17.72
C GLU A 212 19.10 3.14 17.77
N ALA A 213 18.04 2.60 17.15
CA ALA A 213 16.71 3.20 17.15
C ALA A 213 16.17 3.35 18.58
N VAL A 214 16.16 2.28 19.37
CA VAL A 214 15.69 2.29 20.78
C VAL A 214 16.47 3.33 21.59
N LYS A 215 17.80 3.35 21.48
CA LYS A 215 18.66 4.30 22.20
C LYS A 215 18.36 5.75 21.80
N THR A 216 18.23 6.02 20.51
CA THR A 216 17.96 7.36 19.98
C THR A 216 16.56 7.83 20.36
N ILE A 217 15.56 6.97 20.23
CA ILE A 217 14.18 7.27 20.61
C ILE A 217 14.07 7.65 22.08
N LYS A 218 14.74 6.91 22.98
CA LYS A 218 14.77 7.25 24.40
C LYS A 218 15.26 8.68 24.64
N LYS A 219 16.34 9.10 23.98
CA LYS A 219 16.88 10.47 24.08
C LYS A 219 15.91 11.51 23.49
N LEU A 220 15.28 11.21 22.36
CA LEU A 220 14.31 12.09 21.73
C LEU A 220 13.13 12.35 22.67
N ARG A 221 12.60 11.32 23.32
CA ARG A 221 11.49 11.43 24.29
C ARG A 221 11.84 12.23 25.54
N GLU A 222 13.13 12.37 25.89
CA GLU A 222 13.59 13.22 27.01
C GLU A 222 13.56 14.72 26.65
N ILE A 223 13.59 15.08 25.36
CA ILE A 223 13.72 16.47 24.89
C ILE A 223 12.54 16.99 24.10
N SER A 224 11.69 16.12 23.53
CA SER A 224 10.61 16.51 22.63
C SER A 224 9.53 15.45 22.53
N ASP A 225 8.29 15.90 22.24
CA ASP A 225 7.15 15.04 21.87
C ASP A 225 7.05 14.81 20.35
N ILE A 226 8.16 15.02 19.61
CA ILE A 226 8.22 14.82 18.16
C ILE A 226 7.76 13.42 17.78
N GLU A 227 6.98 13.30 16.70
CA GLU A 227 6.65 11.99 16.13
C GLU A 227 7.90 11.30 15.59
N ILE A 228 8.00 9.99 15.78
CA ILE A 228 9.16 9.20 15.37
C ILE A 228 8.76 8.10 14.41
N GLU A 229 9.28 8.20 13.19
CA GLU A 229 9.15 7.17 12.17
C GLU A 229 10.47 6.39 12.04
N ILE A 230 10.38 5.06 11.88
CA ILE A 230 11.51 4.20 11.50
C ILE A 230 11.32 3.78 10.06
N SER A 231 12.39 3.90 9.25
CA SER A 231 12.42 3.52 7.85
C SER A 231 13.74 2.86 7.49
N GLY A 232 13.75 2.14 6.37
CA GLY A 232 14.95 1.47 5.86
C GLY A 232 15.26 0.13 6.53
N GLY A 233 15.48 -0.92 5.73
CA GLY A 233 15.88 -2.24 6.22
C GLY A 233 14.85 -3.01 7.07
N VAL A 234 13.65 -2.48 7.26
CA VAL A 234 12.59 -3.15 8.02
C VAL A 234 11.93 -4.23 7.16
N THR A 235 11.80 -5.42 7.72
CA THR A 235 11.20 -6.61 7.11
C THR A 235 10.20 -7.25 8.06
N ILE A 236 9.46 -8.27 7.58
CA ILE A 236 8.52 -9.02 8.43
C ILE A 236 9.23 -9.74 9.59
N GLU A 237 10.49 -10.15 9.38
CA GLU A 237 11.28 -10.88 10.38
C GLU A 237 11.76 -9.99 11.52
N ASN A 238 11.99 -8.69 11.27
CA ASN A 238 12.57 -7.76 12.24
C ASN A 238 11.64 -6.62 12.69
N VAL A 239 10.44 -6.50 12.14
CA VAL A 239 9.51 -5.41 12.47
C VAL A 239 9.17 -5.36 13.97
N ALA A 240 9.12 -6.50 14.64
CA ALA A 240 8.87 -6.61 16.07
C ALA A 240 9.94 -5.86 16.90
N ASP A 241 11.21 -5.92 16.47
CA ASP A 241 12.33 -5.28 17.17
C ASP A 241 12.29 -3.75 17.10
N TYR A 242 11.62 -3.19 16.09
CA TYR A 242 11.44 -1.76 15.91
C TYR A 242 10.14 -1.23 16.53
N ALA A 243 9.13 -2.09 16.64
CA ALA A 243 7.78 -1.69 17.01
C ALA A 243 7.65 -1.18 18.45
N GLU A 244 8.52 -1.64 19.38
CA GLU A 244 8.41 -1.33 20.81
C GLU A 244 8.37 0.15 21.13
N SER A 245 9.10 0.97 20.38
CA SER A 245 9.33 2.38 20.73
C SER A 245 8.95 3.39 19.65
N ALA A 246 8.69 2.94 18.42
CA ALA A 246 8.31 3.82 17.31
C ALA A 246 6.82 4.20 17.34
N ASP A 247 6.50 5.40 16.82
CA ASP A 247 5.11 5.77 16.53
C ASP A 247 4.71 5.21 15.17
N PHE A 248 5.64 5.27 14.20
CA PHE A 248 5.43 4.83 12.82
C PHE A 248 6.57 3.97 12.32
N ILE A 249 6.24 3.01 11.46
CA ILE A 249 7.23 2.23 10.71
C ILE A 249 6.81 2.22 9.25
N SER A 250 7.66 2.71 8.34
CA SER A 250 7.38 2.70 6.91
C SER A 250 8.20 1.63 6.18
N LEU A 251 7.50 0.86 5.35
CA LEU A 251 8.11 -0.22 4.58
C LEU A 251 7.81 -0.09 3.08
N GLY A 252 8.86 -0.06 2.28
CA GLY A 252 8.72 -0.16 0.83
C GLY A 252 8.30 -1.55 0.34
N SER A 253 8.58 -2.59 1.12
CA SER A 253 8.24 -3.99 0.82
C SER A 253 6.74 -4.26 0.79
N LEU A 254 5.91 -3.46 1.46
CA LEU A 254 4.46 -3.62 1.45
C LEU A 254 3.89 -3.69 0.03
N THR A 255 4.41 -2.86 -0.87
CA THR A 255 3.95 -2.74 -2.25
C THR A 255 4.90 -3.33 -3.27
N MET A 256 6.22 -3.36 -2.98
CA MET A 256 7.24 -3.77 -3.96
C MET A 256 7.69 -5.22 -3.82
N SER A 257 7.31 -5.91 -2.74
CA SER A 257 7.76 -7.29 -2.46
C SER A 257 6.65 -8.21 -1.98
N SER A 258 5.39 -7.78 -2.01
CA SER A 258 4.25 -8.63 -1.69
C SER A 258 4.04 -9.70 -2.76
N LEU A 259 3.82 -10.94 -2.35
CA LEU A 259 3.43 -12.01 -3.26
C LEU A 259 1.94 -11.90 -3.57
N PRO A 260 1.51 -12.13 -4.83
CA PRO A 260 0.10 -12.12 -5.18
C PRO A 260 -0.65 -13.27 -4.49
N VAL A 261 -1.89 -13.04 -4.11
CA VAL A 261 -2.82 -14.10 -3.72
C VAL A 261 -3.34 -14.78 -4.97
N ASP A 262 -3.46 -16.10 -4.96
CA ASP A 262 -3.96 -16.85 -6.10
C ASP A 262 -5.47 -16.75 -6.21
N PHE A 263 -5.94 -16.35 -7.40
CA PHE A 263 -7.36 -16.32 -7.78
C PHE A 263 -7.56 -17.00 -9.13
N SER A 264 -8.67 -17.71 -9.25
CA SER A 264 -9.07 -18.43 -10.48
C SER A 264 -10.52 -18.16 -10.81
N LEU A 265 -10.84 -18.17 -12.13
CA LEU A 265 -12.21 -18.10 -12.63
C LEU A 265 -12.59 -19.43 -13.30
N HIS A 266 -13.80 -19.91 -12.99
CA HIS A 266 -14.34 -21.16 -13.54
C HIS A 266 -15.74 -20.91 -14.08
N VAL A 267 -15.95 -21.17 -15.36
CA VAL A 267 -17.28 -21.24 -15.97
C VAL A 267 -17.96 -22.52 -15.51
N ILE A 268 -19.29 -22.43 -15.22
CA ILE A 268 -20.09 -23.54 -14.65
C ILE A 268 -21.02 -24.10 -15.71
#